data_165c1367c4bebb34a15a3aa32b9c8229
#
_entry.id   165c1367c4bebb34a15a3aa32b9c8229
#
_cell.length_a   1.000
_cell.length_b   1.000
_cell.length_c   1.000
_cell.angle_alpha   90.00
_cell.angle_beta   90.00
_cell.angle_gamma   90.00
#
_symmetry.space_group_name_H-M   'P 1'
#
loop_
_entity.id
_entity.type
_entity.pdbx_description
1 polymer ?
#
loop_
_entity_poly.entity_id
_entity_poly.type
_entity_poly.pdbx_seq_one_letter_code
_entity_poly.pdbx_strand_id
1 'polypeptide(L)'
;MKQLYFYSHGVRCAAWHLTAATDALAGESGRPCVVMAHGFSGTKDTALLGFAEPFAAAGLDVLVFDYRGFGESEGVPRQDISIPRQRQDYHAAIAAARHLPGVDPDRIVLWGTSYAGGHVIAVAARDQRVAAVISMNPAVDGVATLAHLRRTCGTGYLVRSTVNALRDVIGSALGRPAHMVPVVGQPGSNAVIATSGSEEAWLPVAGPTWRNEVRGRHALGVAFNRPITKAGKLNCPILVQPGTDDRIAPAVAARKAARRAGYWAQLREYPTDHLDFYDGPWQQRALADQLDFLKRDLAPTQGHLYETHSA
;
A
#
# COMPACT_ATOMS: atom_id res chain seq x y z
N MET A 1 -18.45 -0.59 -10.04
CA MET A 1 -17.01 -0.57 -10.35
C MET A 1 -16.84 -0.33 -11.85
N LYS A 2 -15.96 0.61 -12.24
CA LYS A 2 -15.64 0.96 -13.64
C LYS A 2 -14.14 0.82 -13.85
N GLN A 3 -13.73 0.28 -15.00
CA GLN A 3 -12.35 0.30 -15.45
C GLN A 3 -11.96 1.73 -15.80
N LEU A 4 -10.77 2.15 -15.34
CA LEU A 4 -10.20 3.47 -15.58
C LEU A 4 -8.72 3.33 -15.93
N TYR A 5 -8.19 4.27 -16.68
CA TYR A 5 -6.76 4.35 -16.99
C TYR A 5 -6.25 5.75 -16.71
N PHE A 6 -5.02 5.82 -16.21
CA PHE A 6 -4.29 7.07 -16.06
C PHE A 6 -2.85 6.91 -16.55
N TYR A 7 -2.16 8.00 -16.77
CA TYR A 7 -0.78 7.95 -17.25
C TYR A 7 0.20 8.33 -16.14
N SER A 8 1.21 7.50 -15.94
CA SER A 8 2.35 7.78 -15.09
C SER A 8 3.61 7.79 -15.93
N HIS A 9 4.23 8.96 -16.09
CA HIS A 9 5.43 9.15 -16.92
C HIS A 9 5.30 8.54 -18.34
N GLY A 10 4.17 8.78 -18.99
CA GLY A 10 3.89 8.30 -20.35
C GLY A 10 3.46 6.83 -20.46
N VAL A 11 3.39 6.09 -19.35
CA VAL A 11 2.94 4.68 -19.32
C VAL A 11 1.52 4.62 -18.79
N ARG A 12 0.64 3.88 -19.47
CA ARG A 12 -0.75 3.68 -19.08
C ARG A 12 -0.84 2.72 -17.90
N CYS A 13 -1.44 3.19 -16.79
CA CYS A 13 -1.74 2.42 -15.60
C CYS A 13 -3.23 2.08 -15.56
N ALA A 14 -3.54 0.83 -15.23
CA ALA A 14 -4.90 0.35 -15.06
C ALA A 14 -5.39 0.57 -13.63
N ALA A 15 -6.63 1.00 -13.50
CA ALA A 15 -7.28 1.19 -12.21
C ALA A 15 -8.75 0.79 -12.26
N TRP A 16 -9.32 0.51 -11.10
CA TRP A 16 -10.75 0.44 -10.88
C TRP A 16 -11.22 1.67 -10.12
N HIS A 17 -12.30 2.28 -10.58
CA HIS A 17 -13.01 3.31 -9.84
C HIS A 17 -14.33 2.74 -9.30
N LEU A 18 -14.46 2.74 -7.99
CA LEU A 18 -15.71 2.47 -7.28
C LEU A 18 -16.29 3.82 -6.86
N THR A 19 -17.42 4.19 -7.43
CA THR A 19 -18.14 5.41 -7.00
C THR A 19 -18.77 5.16 -5.65
N ALA A 20 -18.74 6.15 -4.77
CA ALA A 20 -19.42 6.11 -3.48
C ALA A 20 -20.91 5.74 -3.63
N ALA A 21 -21.39 4.84 -2.78
CA ALA A 21 -22.77 4.39 -2.78
C ALA A 21 -23.73 5.41 -2.13
N THR A 22 -23.19 6.32 -1.31
CA THR A 22 -23.94 7.35 -0.58
C THR A 22 -23.15 8.64 -0.52
N ASP A 23 -23.82 9.74 -0.21
CA ASP A 23 -23.19 11.04 0.03
C ASP A 23 -22.92 11.31 1.53
N ALA A 24 -22.88 10.26 2.37
CA ALA A 24 -22.74 10.37 3.83
C ALA A 24 -21.48 11.15 4.27
N LEU A 25 -20.44 11.14 3.45
CA LEU A 25 -19.19 11.87 3.67
C LEU A 25 -18.98 13.01 2.67
N ALA A 26 -19.97 13.34 1.85
CA ALA A 26 -19.84 14.45 0.90
C ALA A 26 -19.78 15.81 1.64
N GLY A 27 -18.88 16.66 1.21
CA GLY A 27 -18.83 18.09 1.56
C GLY A 27 -19.33 18.95 0.40
N GLU A 28 -19.21 20.27 0.54
CA GLU A 28 -19.61 21.23 -0.51
C GLU A 28 -18.84 21.03 -1.83
N SER A 29 -17.56 20.63 -1.75
CA SER A 29 -16.69 20.42 -2.91
C SER A 29 -16.77 19.01 -3.50
N GLY A 30 -17.49 18.09 -2.87
CA GLY A 30 -17.64 16.71 -3.31
C GLY A 30 -17.32 15.66 -2.23
N ARG A 31 -17.14 14.42 -2.68
CA ARG A 31 -16.85 13.26 -1.81
C ARG A 31 -15.36 13.04 -1.63
N PRO A 32 -14.92 12.49 -0.49
CA PRO A 32 -13.54 12.04 -0.34
C PRO A 32 -13.25 10.84 -1.26
N CYS A 33 -11.98 10.69 -1.66
CA CYS A 33 -11.55 9.57 -2.49
C CYS A 33 -10.36 8.84 -1.89
N VAL A 34 -10.45 7.51 -1.76
CA VAL A 34 -9.35 6.64 -1.33
C VAL A 34 -8.56 6.17 -2.53
N VAL A 35 -7.27 6.47 -2.58
CA VAL A 35 -6.33 5.95 -3.58
C VAL A 35 -5.58 4.77 -2.99
N MET A 36 -5.77 3.59 -3.58
CA MET A 36 -5.31 2.29 -3.04
C MET A 36 -4.36 1.59 -3.99
N ALA A 37 -3.29 1.01 -3.43
CA ALA A 37 -2.44 0.07 -4.16
C ALA A 37 -2.00 -1.11 -3.29
N HIS A 38 -1.65 -2.18 -3.99
CA HIS A 38 -1.16 -3.44 -3.44
C HIS A 38 0.25 -3.33 -2.85
N GLY A 39 0.61 -4.30 -2.01
CA GLY A 39 1.94 -4.48 -1.44
C GLY A 39 2.97 -5.01 -2.44
N PHE A 40 3.97 -5.72 -1.91
CA PHE A 40 5.06 -6.28 -2.70
C PHE A 40 4.55 -7.25 -3.78
N SER A 41 4.79 -6.92 -5.05
CA SER A 41 4.45 -7.75 -6.23
C SER A 41 2.99 -8.22 -6.33
N GLY A 42 2.06 -7.64 -5.56
CA GLY A 42 0.63 -7.89 -5.74
C GLY A 42 0.06 -7.18 -6.98
N THR A 43 -1.25 -7.25 -7.15
CA THR A 43 -2.03 -6.57 -8.19
C THR A 43 -3.31 -6.00 -7.59
N LYS A 44 -4.00 -5.09 -8.28
CA LYS A 44 -5.24 -4.47 -7.77
C LYS A 44 -6.35 -5.46 -7.47
N ASP A 45 -6.31 -6.63 -8.13
CA ASP A 45 -7.24 -7.75 -7.93
C ASP A 45 -6.82 -8.72 -6.82
N THR A 46 -5.71 -8.45 -6.12
CA THR A 46 -5.26 -9.24 -4.97
C THR A 46 -5.92 -8.75 -3.69
N ALA A 47 -7.06 -9.32 -3.31
CA ALA A 47 -7.83 -9.07 -2.07
C ALA A 47 -8.23 -7.60 -1.76
N LEU A 48 -7.87 -6.61 -2.60
CA LEU A 48 -8.10 -5.20 -2.29
C LEU A 48 -9.58 -4.81 -2.33
N LEU A 49 -10.42 -5.54 -3.07
CA LEU A 49 -11.87 -5.29 -3.12
C LEU A 49 -12.54 -5.49 -1.76
N GLY A 50 -12.02 -6.39 -0.92
CA GLY A 50 -12.50 -6.57 0.46
C GLY A 50 -12.38 -5.33 1.35
N PHE A 51 -11.59 -4.34 0.96
CA PHE A 51 -11.51 -3.01 1.58
C PHE A 51 -12.20 -1.94 0.74
N ALA A 52 -12.02 -1.98 -0.58
CA ALA A 52 -12.51 -0.95 -1.49
C ALA A 52 -14.04 -0.87 -1.53
N GLU A 53 -14.73 -2.00 -1.56
CA GLU A 53 -16.20 -2.05 -1.59
C GLU A 53 -16.83 -1.49 -0.30
N PRO A 54 -16.38 -1.87 0.91
CA PRO A 54 -16.86 -1.24 2.15
C PRO A 54 -16.57 0.27 2.24
N PHE A 55 -15.45 0.75 1.70
CA PHE A 55 -15.19 2.20 1.63
C PHE A 55 -16.18 2.89 0.71
N ALA A 56 -16.46 2.30 -0.45
CA ALA A 56 -17.48 2.84 -1.36
C ALA A 56 -18.88 2.82 -0.73
N ALA A 57 -19.23 1.75 -0.01
CA ALA A 57 -20.48 1.67 0.74
C ALA A 57 -20.60 2.74 1.85
N ALA A 58 -19.45 3.15 2.44
CA ALA A 58 -19.40 4.17 3.49
C ALA A 58 -19.43 5.62 2.97
N GLY A 59 -19.48 5.83 1.65
CA GLY A 59 -19.58 7.17 1.05
C GLY A 59 -18.26 7.78 0.54
N LEU A 60 -17.24 6.91 0.28
CA LEU A 60 -15.99 7.33 -0.34
C LEU A 60 -15.92 6.84 -1.80
N ASP A 61 -15.46 7.69 -2.72
CA ASP A 61 -14.96 7.19 -3.99
C ASP A 61 -13.67 6.40 -3.74
N VAL A 62 -13.41 5.36 -4.53
CA VAL A 62 -12.21 4.54 -4.37
C VAL A 62 -11.54 4.32 -5.72
N LEU A 63 -10.25 4.62 -5.81
CA LEU A 63 -9.40 4.34 -6.95
C LEU A 63 -8.35 3.29 -6.58
N VAL A 64 -8.53 2.05 -7.07
CA VAL A 64 -7.59 0.93 -6.85
C VAL A 64 -6.78 0.73 -8.11
N PHE A 65 -5.44 0.77 -8.06
CA PHE A 65 -4.61 0.74 -9.26
C PHE A 65 -3.48 -0.30 -9.23
N ASP A 66 -3.04 -0.70 -10.42
CA ASP A 66 -1.82 -1.45 -10.64
C ASP A 66 -0.65 -0.53 -10.92
N TYR A 67 0.51 -0.77 -10.29
CA TYR A 67 1.76 -0.09 -10.65
C TYR A 67 2.19 -0.42 -12.07
N ARG A 68 2.95 0.48 -12.71
CA ARG A 68 3.61 0.21 -14.01
C ARG A 68 4.38 -1.11 -13.98
N GLY A 69 4.14 -1.96 -14.96
CA GLY A 69 4.78 -3.27 -15.08
C GLY A 69 4.12 -4.39 -14.29
N PHE A 70 2.99 -4.15 -13.61
CA PHE A 70 2.21 -5.14 -12.87
C PHE A 70 0.77 -5.22 -13.36
N GLY A 71 0.11 -6.34 -13.08
CA GLY A 71 -1.30 -6.57 -13.42
C GLY A 71 -1.64 -6.16 -14.85
N GLU A 72 -2.71 -5.39 -15.00
CA GLU A 72 -3.18 -4.85 -16.28
C GLU A 72 -2.52 -3.52 -16.69
N SER A 73 -1.67 -2.94 -15.84
CA SER A 73 -0.88 -1.76 -16.21
C SER A 73 0.18 -2.12 -17.25
N GLU A 74 0.39 -1.21 -18.20
CA GLU A 74 1.48 -1.29 -19.15
C GLU A 74 2.84 -1.07 -18.47
N GLY A 75 3.88 -1.11 -19.25
CA GLY A 75 5.25 -0.81 -18.82
C GLY A 75 6.17 -2.01 -18.84
N VAL A 76 7.38 -1.72 -19.24
CA VAL A 76 8.50 -2.65 -19.28
C VAL A 76 9.69 -2.07 -18.49
N PRO A 77 10.49 -2.91 -17.86
CA PRO A 77 10.34 -4.35 -17.72
C PRO A 77 9.14 -4.73 -16.81
N ARG A 78 8.55 -5.90 -17.08
CA ARG A 78 7.47 -6.47 -16.24
C ARG A 78 8.06 -7.01 -14.93
N GLN A 79 7.21 -7.04 -13.87
CA GLN A 79 7.54 -7.62 -12.56
C GLN A 79 8.83 -7.04 -11.93
N ASP A 80 9.12 -5.76 -12.20
CA ASP A 80 10.29 -5.04 -11.72
C ASP A 80 9.91 -4.02 -10.64
N ILE A 81 10.20 -4.35 -9.39
CA ILE A 81 9.90 -3.45 -8.27
C ILE A 81 10.92 -2.32 -8.23
N SER A 82 10.42 -1.12 -8.45
CA SER A 82 11.19 0.12 -8.32
C SER A 82 10.49 1.08 -7.37
N ILE A 83 11.08 1.28 -6.21
CA ILE A 83 10.54 2.16 -5.17
C ILE A 83 10.22 3.58 -5.70
N PRO A 84 11.12 4.26 -6.44
CA PRO A 84 10.81 5.57 -6.99
C PRO A 84 9.64 5.54 -7.98
N ARG A 85 9.60 4.53 -8.89
CA ARG A 85 8.55 4.39 -9.90
C ARG A 85 7.18 4.15 -9.24
N GLN A 86 7.10 3.27 -8.25
CA GLN A 86 5.84 2.99 -7.55
C GLN A 86 5.31 4.23 -6.81
N ARG A 87 6.19 5.05 -6.21
CA ARG A 87 5.78 6.31 -5.59
C ARG A 87 5.35 7.36 -6.64
N GLN A 88 5.97 7.39 -7.81
CA GLN A 88 5.52 8.22 -8.93
C GLN A 88 4.12 7.80 -9.41
N ASP A 89 3.86 6.48 -9.45
CA ASP A 89 2.55 5.95 -9.83
C ASP A 89 1.47 6.34 -8.84
N TYR A 90 1.78 6.38 -7.52
CA TYR A 90 0.87 6.96 -6.53
C TYR A 90 0.58 8.43 -6.79
N HIS A 91 1.58 9.26 -7.07
CA HIS A 91 1.35 10.68 -7.39
C HIS A 91 0.49 10.85 -8.65
N ALA A 92 0.69 10.02 -9.67
CA ALA A 92 -0.14 10.03 -10.87
C ALA A 92 -1.59 9.57 -10.59
N ALA A 93 -1.77 8.54 -9.76
CA ALA A 93 -3.09 8.08 -9.32
C ALA A 93 -3.83 9.13 -8.48
N ILE A 94 -3.14 9.84 -7.59
CA ILE A 94 -3.67 10.98 -6.83
C ILE A 94 -4.14 12.08 -7.78
N ALA A 95 -3.32 12.43 -8.78
CA ALA A 95 -3.70 13.43 -9.77
C ALA A 95 -4.95 12.99 -10.55
N ALA A 96 -5.04 11.72 -10.95
CA ALA A 96 -6.22 11.18 -11.62
C ALA A 96 -7.47 11.21 -10.70
N ALA A 97 -7.32 10.82 -9.43
CA ALA A 97 -8.41 10.84 -8.46
C ALA A 97 -8.98 12.26 -8.24
N ARG A 98 -8.12 13.27 -8.18
CA ARG A 98 -8.52 14.68 -8.05
C ARG A 98 -9.34 15.24 -9.23
N HIS A 99 -9.32 14.56 -10.38
CA HIS A 99 -10.09 14.92 -11.56
C HIS A 99 -11.34 14.05 -11.75
N LEU A 100 -11.64 13.12 -10.84
CA LEU A 100 -12.85 12.31 -10.92
C LEU A 100 -14.09 13.18 -10.64
N PRO A 101 -15.16 13.02 -11.42
CA PRO A 101 -16.40 13.79 -11.20
C PRO A 101 -16.98 13.55 -9.80
N GLY A 102 -17.26 14.62 -9.08
CA GLY A 102 -17.86 14.61 -7.74
C GLY A 102 -16.88 14.26 -6.62
N VAL A 103 -15.58 14.13 -6.91
CA VAL A 103 -14.53 13.99 -5.90
C VAL A 103 -14.02 15.35 -5.45
N ASP A 104 -13.90 15.56 -4.16
CA ASP A 104 -13.21 16.71 -3.58
C ASP A 104 -11.69 16.52 -3.69
N PRO A 105 -10.98 17.37 -4.47
CA PRO A 105 -9.55 17.22 -4.74
C PRO A 105 -8.66 17.40 -3.49
N ASP A 106 -9.18 17.99 -2.42
CA ASP A 106 -8.47 18.21 -1.15
C ASP A 106 -8.79 17.14 -0.09
N ARG A 107 -9.68 16.20 -0.41
CA ARG A 107 -10.06 15.09 0.48
C ARG A 107 -9.61 13.73 -0.07
N ILE A 108 -8.36 13.67 -0.53
CA ILE A 108 -7.73 12.43 -0.98
C ILE A 108 -7.13 11.68 0.21
N VAL A 109 -7.52 10.42 0.37
CA VAL A 109 -6.97 9.48 1.35
C VAL A 109 -6.01 8.54 0.64
N LEU A 110 -4.85 8.27 1.24
CA LEU A 110 -3.94 7.25 0.74
C LEU A 110 -4.08 5.97 1.56
N TRP A 111 -4.32 4.88 0.89
CA TRP A 111 -4.35 3.55 1.49
C TRP A 111 -3.25 2.67 0.90
N GLY A 112 -2.51 1.98 1.74
CA GLY A 112 -1.50 1.03 1.30
C GLY A 112 -1.28 -0.09 2.30
N THR A 113 -1.05 -1.29 1.79
CA THR A 113 -0.73 -2.47 2.58
C THR A 113 0.71 -2.90 2.37
N SER A 114 1.39 -3.40 3.39
CA SER A 114 2.74 -3.96 3.32
C SER A 114 3.75 -2.96 2.71
N TYR A 115 4.29 -3.26 1.55
CA TYR A 115 5.22 -2.39 0.83
C TYR A 115 4.60 -1.04 0.46
N ALA A 116 3.33 -1.06 0.01
CA ALA A 116 2.56 0.15 -0.24
C ALA A 116 2.21 0.91 1.05
N GLY A 117 2.06 0.21 2.18
CA GLY A 117 1.93 0.84 3.50
C GLY A 117 3.10 1.76 3.84
N GLY A 118 4.31 1.40 3.39
CA GLY A 118 5.47 2.28 3.44
C GLY A 118 5.40 3.41 2.40
N HIS A 119 4.93 3.12 1.17
CA HIS A 119 4.88 4.14 0.12
C HIS A 119 3.94 5.29 0.47
N VAL A 120 2.75 5.01 1.02
CA VAL A 120 1.77 6.07 1.37
C VAL A 120 2.33 7.07 2.37
N ILE A 121 3.17 6.65 3.33
CA ILE A 121 3.89 7.56 4.24
C ILE A 121 4.83 8.49 3.47
N ALA A 122 5.61 7.93 2.53
CA ALA A 122 6.59 8.71 1.78
C ALA A 122 5.93 9.65 0.76
N VAL A 123 4.79 9.26 0.20
CA VAL A 123 3.98 10.04 -0.76
C VAL A 123 3.28 11.18 -0.03
N ALA A 124 2.55 10.90 1.06
CA ALA A 124 1.86 11.93 1.84
C ALA A 124 2.82 12.97 2.43
N ALA A 125 4.03 12.57 2.82
CA ALA A 125 5.05 13.51 3.29
C ALA A 125 5.52 14.52 2.21
N ARG A 126 5.16 14.32 0.95
CA ARG A 126 5.46 15.23 -0.19
C ARG A 126 4.23 15.94 -0.73
N ASP A 127 3.07 15.32 -0.63
CA ASP A 127 1.80 15.90 -1.07
C ASP A 127 1.01 16.38 0.15
N GLN A 128 1.16 17.67 0.47
CA GLN A 128 0.55 18.32 1.64
C GLN A 128 -0.98 18.45 1.55
N ARG A 129 -1.59 18.08 0.41
CA ARG A 129 -3.04 18.09 0.17
C ARG A 129 -3.68 16.71 0.41
N VAL A 130 -2.91 15.73 0.93
CA VAL A 130 -3.47 14.45 1.37
C VAL A 130 -4.22 14.65 2.68
N ALA A 131 -5.48 14.21 2.72
CA ALA A 131 -6.36 14.41 3.87
C ALA A 131 -6.13 13.40 4.99
N ALA A 132 -5.82 12.14 4.66
CA ALA A 132 -5.54 11.09 5.62
C ALA A 132 -4.73 9.95 5.00
N VAL A 133 -4.11 9.12 5.84
CA VAL A 133 -3.31 7.96 5.42
C VAL A 133 -3.72 6.71 6.20
N ILE A 134 -3.88 5.59 5.51
CA ILE A 134 -3.99 4.25 6.10
C ILE A 134 -2.79 3.42 5.68
N SER A 135 -2.02 2.96 6.65
CA SER A 135 -0.78 2.22 6.49
C SER A 135 -0.91 0.86 7.19
N MET A 136 -1.44 -0.14 6.46
CA MET A 136 -1.74 -1.47 6.98
C MET A 136 -0.53 -2.39 6.85
N ASN A 137 -0.24 -3.20 7.90
CA ASN A 137 0.91 -4.14 8.02
C ASN A 137 2.21 -3.64 7.34
N PRO A 138 2.67 -2.39 7.63
CA PRO A 138 3.53 -1.65 6.73
C PRO A 138 5.02 -2.03 6.79
N ALA A 139 5.65 -2.17 5.62
CA ALA A 139 7.10 -2.27 5.47
C ALA A 139 7.73 -0.86 5.42
N VAL A 140 8.06 -0.30 6.58
CA VAL A 140 8.49 1.11 6.71
C VAL A 140 10.00 1.33 6.85
N ASP A 141 10.77 0.29 7.14
CA ASP A 141 12.23 0.40 7.31
C ASP A 141 12.93 -0.86 6.76
N GLY A 142 13.52 -0.74 5.58
CA GLY A 142 14.18 -1.85 4.90
C GLY A 142 15.37 -2.43 5.69
N VAL A 143 16.08 -1.63 6.47
CA VAL A 143 17.16 -2.12 7.34
C VAL A 143 16.59 -3.01 8.46
N ALA A 144 15.51 -2.55 9.10
CA ALA A 144 14.80 -3.35 10.10
C ALA A 144 14.20 -4.62 9.50
N THR A 145 13.63 -4.53 8.28
CA THR A 145 13.10 -5.68 7.54
C THR A 145 14.20 -6.72 7.26
N LEU A 146 15.36 -6.33 6.76
CA LEU A 146 16.47 -7.25 6.52
C LEU A 146 16.98 -7.91 7.81
N ALA A 147 17.09 -7.14 8.89
CA ALA A 147 17.45 -7.69 10.20
C ALA A 147 16.41 -8.68 10.73
N HIS A 148 15.12 -8.41 10.48
CA HIS A 148 14.01 -9.29 10.85
C HIS A 148 14.04 -10.58 10.02
N LEU A 149 14.12 -10.49 8.68
CA LEU A 149 14.22 -11.64 7.77
C LEU A 149 15.45 -12.52 8.05
N ARG A 150 16.57 -11.93 8.49
CA ARG A 150 17.71 -12.72 8.95
C ARG A 150 17.37 -13.61 10.16
N ARG A 151 16.52 -13.11 11.07
CA ARG A 151 16.09 -13.87 12.27
C ARG A 151 15.04 -14.93 11.93
N THR A 152 14.09 -14.61 11.07
CA THR A 152 12.96 -15.48 10.71
C THR A 152 13.31 -16.53 9.65
N CYS A 153 14.09 -16.14 8.62
CA CYS A 153 14.43 -16.99 7.48
C CYS A 153 15.92 -17.42 7.46
N GLY A 154 16.74 -16.85 8.36
CA GLY A 154 18.18 -17.17 8.46
C GLY A 154 19.08 -16.42 7.49
N THR A 155 20.40 -16.47 7.74
CA THR A 155 21.42 -15.79 6.89
C THR A 155 21.46 -16.37 5.48
N GLY A 156 21.24 -17.67 5.31
CA GLY A 156 21.22 -18.36 4.02
C GLY A 156 20.16 -17.76 3.06
N TYR A 157 19.01 -17.33 3.57
CA TYR A 157 18.00 -16.63 2.80
C TYR A 157 18.57 -15.31 2.20
N LEU A 158 19.23 -14.49 3.03
CA LEU A 158 19.80 -13.22 2.56
C LEU A 158 20.90 -13.44 1.50
N VAL A 159 21.73 -14.45 1.69
CA VAL A 159 22.77 -14.81 0.71
C VAL A 159 22.14 -15.21 -0.62
N ARG A 160 21.14 -16.11 -0.62
CA ARG A 160 20.43 -16.51 -1.84
C ARG A 160 19.77 -15.33 -2.52
N SER A 161 19.09 -14.47 -1.77
CA SER A 161 18.43 -13.25 -2.31
C SER A 161 19.45 -12.33 -2.97
N THR A 162 20.62 -12.14 -2.37
CA THR A 162 21.71 -11.34 -2.95
C THR A 162 22.27 -11.98 -4.22
N VAL A 163 22.49 -13.30 -4.23
CA VAL A 163 22.95 -14.03 -5.42
C VAL A 163 21.94 -13.91 -6.57
N ASN A 164 20.65 -14.08 -6.29
CA ASN A 164 19.58 -13.90 -7.28
C ASN A 164 19.55 -12.46 -7.84
N ALA A 165 19.75 -11.48 -6.98
CA ALA A 165 19.79 -10.08 -7.39
C ALA A 165 21.00 -9.78 -8.30
N LEU A 166 22.18 -10.28 -7.96
CA LEU A 166 23.38 -10.14 -8.78
C LEU A 166 23.24 -10.86 -10.12
N ARG A 167 22.65 -12.05 -10.15
CA ARG A 167 22.35 -12.78 -11.40
C ARG A 167 21.45 -11.95 -12.32
N ASP A 168 20.39 -11.31 -11.78
CA ASP A 168 19.49 -10.47 -12.58
C ASP A 168 20.21 -9.22 -13.11
N VAL A 169 20.99 -8.53 -12.27
CA VAL A 169 21.71 -7.32 -12.69
C VAL A 169 22.77 -7.63 -13.72
N ILE A 170 23.65 -8.60 -13.45
CA ILE A 170 24.74 -8.99 -14.34
C ILE A 170 24.18 -9.59 -15.64
N GLY A 171 23.18 -10.48 -15.54
CA GLY A 171 22.52 -11.07 -16.71
C GLY A 171 21.92 -10.00 -17.62
N SER A 172 21.22 -9.02 -17.05
CA SER A 172 20.65 -7.91 -17.83
C SER A 172 21.72 -7.03 -18.49
N ALA A 173 22.82 -6.77 -17.81
CA ALA A 173 23.96 -6.01 -18.40
C ALA A 173 24.61 -6.76 -19.57
N LEU A 174 24.51 -8.09 -19.58
CA LEU A 174 24.99 -8.97 -20.66
C LEU A 174 23.90 -9.28 -21.72
N GLY A 175 22.78 -8.55 -21.71
CA GLY A 175 21.68 -8.77 -22.68
C GLY A 175 20.89 -10.06 -22.47
N ARG A 176 21.04 -10.75 -21.32
CA ARG A 176 20.31 -11.98 -21.00
C ARG A 176 18.89 -11.65 -20.49
N PRO A 177 17.93 -12.59 -20.61
CA PRO A 177 16.62 -12.47 -19.98
C PRO A 177 16.73 -12.17 -18.48
N ALA A 178 15.73 -11.47 -17.95
CA ALA A 178 15.65 -11.16 -16.53
C ALA A 178 15.67 -12.43 -15.67
N HIS A 179 16.44 -12.43 -14.59
CA HIS A 179 16.41 -13.51 -13.62
C HIS A 179 15.24 -13.30 -12.67
N MET A 180 14.18 -14.15 -12.83
CA MET A 180 12.97 -14.10 -12.03
C MET A 180 13.09 -15.04 -10.82
N VAL A 181 12.47 -14.66 -9.72
CA VAL A 181 12.29 -15.48 -8.51
C VAL A 181 10.82 -15.51 -8.13
N PRO A 182 10.31 -16.58 -7.49
CA PRO A 182 8.95 -16.62 -7.02
C PRO A 182 8.68 -15.54 -5.96
N VAL A 183 7.47 -14.99 -5.93
CA VAL A 183 7.02 -14.05 -4.89
C VAL A 183 6.76 -14.78 -3.60
N VAL A 184 5.92 -15.83 -3.64
CA VAL A 184 5.63 -16.71 -2.50
C VAL A 184 6.08 -18.13 -2.79
N GLY A 185 6.40 -18.88 -1.75
CA GLY A 185 6.78 -20.30 -1.84
C GLY A 185 7.11 -20.89 -0.50
N GLN A 186 7.37 -22.19 -0.50
CA GLN A 186 7.66 -22.98 0.70
C GLN A 186 8.94 -22.49 1.42
N PRO A 187 9.04 -22.67 2.75
CA PRO A 187 10.25 -22.38 3.51
C PRO A 187 11.50 -23.04 2.89
N GLY A 188 12.57 -22.26 2.76
CA GLY A 188 13.82 -22.73 2.15
C GLY A 188 13.89 -22.63 0.62
N SER A 189 12.78 -22.32 -0.07
CA SER A 189 12.76 -22.07 -1.51
C SER A 189 13.49 -20.76 -1.89
N ASN A 190 13.53 -20.45 -3.20
CA ASN A 190 14.04 -19.18 -3.73
C ASN A 190 13.02 -18.04 -3.67
N ALA A 191 11.83 -18.25 -3.11
CA ALA A 191 10.80 -17.24 -3.02
C ALA A 191 11.21 -16.07 -2.11
N VAL A 192 10.67 -14.89 -2.41
CA VAL A 192 10.89 -13.68 -1.61
C VAL A 192 10.17 -13.78 -0.28
N ILE A 193 8.94 -14.28 -0.29
CA ILE A 193 8.14 -14.56 0.90
C ILE A 193 8.11 -16.08 1.06
N ALA A 194 8.99 -16.61 1.92
CA ALA A 194 9.19 -18.03 2.14
C ALA A 194 9.04 -18.39 3.64
N THR A 195 8.16 -17.68 4.34
CA THR A 195 7.77 -18.03 5.72
C THR A 195 6.73 -19.15 5.71
N SER A 196 6.69 -19.96 6.76
CA SER A 196 5.74 -21.07 6.85
C SER A 196 4.29 -20.60 6.69
N GLY A 197 3.51 -21.26 5.84
CA GLY A 197 2.11 -20.92 5.58
C GLY A 197 1.88 -19.73 4.63
N SER A 198 2.94 -19.06 4.17
CA SER A 198 2.76 -17.86 3.31
C SER A 198 2.19 -18.18 1.94
N GLU A 199 2.58 -19.30 1.35
CA GLU A 199 2.07 -19.71 0.04
C GLU A 199 0.60 -20.09 0.13
N GLU A 200 0.23 -20.87 1.16
CA GLU A 200 -1.14 -21.31 1.43
C GLU A 200 -2.07 -20.11 1.74
N ALA A 201 -1.56 -19.10 2.44
CA ALA A 201 -2.35 -17.90 2.75
C ALA A 201 -2.49 -16.94 1.56
N TRP A 202 -1.48 -16.90 0.67
CA TRP A 202 -1.47 -15.95 -0.44
C TRP A 202 -2.23 -16.44 -1.67
N LEU A 203 -2.09 -17.71 -2.06
CA LEU A 203 -2.68 -18.23 -3.29
C LEU A 203 -4.20 -18.08 -3.39
N PRO A 204 -4.99 -18.27 -2.31
CA PRO A 204 -6.44 -18.06 -2.37
C PRO A 204 -6.86 -16.60 -2.61
N VAL A 205 -6.04 -15.63 -2.21
CA VAL A 205 -6.34 -14.18 -2.34
C VAL A 205 -5.65 -13.54 -3.53
N ALA A 206 -4.78 -14.27 -4.22
CA ALA A 206 -4.14 -13.82 -5.45
C ALA A 206 -5.17 -13.64 -6.57
N GLY A 207 -5.17 -12.47 -7.22
CA GLY A 207 -6.07 -12.20 -8.33
C GLY A 207 -5.61 -12.83 -9.64
N PRO A 208 -6.49 -12.89 -10.67
CA PRO A 208 -6.20 -13.53 -11.95
C PRO A 208 -5.07 -12.85 -12.75
N THR A 209 -4.76 -11.58 -12.48
CA THR A 209 -3.67 -10.88 -13.17
C THR A 209 -2.33 -11.00 -12.46
N TRP A 210 -2.33 -11.56 -11.25
CA TRP A 210 -1.12 -11.76 -10.45
C TRP A 210 -0.22 -12.85 -11.03
N ARG A 211 1.08 -12.68 -10.86
CA ARG A 211 2.10 -13.66 -11.26
C ARG A 211 3.01 -13.97 -10.09
N ASN A 212 3.25 -15.26 -9.82
CA ASN A 212 4.21 -15.69 -8.81
C ASN A 212 5.65 -15.53 -9.31
N GLU A 213 6.00 -14.33 -9.71
CA GLU A 213 7.34 -14.00 -10.18
C GLU A 213 7.68 -12.52 -9.94
N VAL A 214 8.92 -12.25 -9.65
CA VAL A 214 9.47 -10.89 -9.52
C VAL A 214 10.95 -10.92 -9.92
N ARG A 215 11.47 -9.82 -10.46
CA ARG A 215 12.89 -9.70 -10.80
C ARG A 215 13.77 -9.79 -9.56
N GLY A 216 14.80 -10.62 -9.60
CA GLY A 216 15.69 -10.86 -8.45
C GLY A 216 16.36 -9.60 -7.92
N ARG A 217 16.61 -8.60 -8.76
CA ARG A 217 17.26 -7.32 -8.39
C ARG A 217 16.54 -6.52 -7.32
N HIS A 218 15.25 -6.78 -7.06
CA HIS A 218 14.50 -6.10 -6.00
C HIS A 218 15.20 -6.14 -4.64
N ALA A 219 15.94 -7.23 -4.34
CA ALA A 219 16.60 -7.44 -3.05
C ALA A 219 17.66 -6.37 -2.75
N LEU A 220 18.32 -5.80 -3.78
CA LEU A 220 19.30 -4.73 -3.62
C LEU A 220 18.69 -3.41 -3.17
N GLY A 221 17.39 -3.19 -3.46
CA GLY A 221 16.67 -1.98 -3.11
C GLY A 221 16.11 -1.96 -1.69
N VAL A 222 15.95 -3.13 -1.04
CA VAL A 222 15.22 -3.25 0.23
C VAL A 222 15.79 -2.36 1.32
N ALA A 223 17.11 -2.38 1.55
CA ALA A 223 17.77 -1.58 2.59
C ALA A 223 17.54 -0.07 2.45
N PHE A 224 17.38 0.42 1.22
CA PHE A 224 17.20 1.83 0.91
C PHE A 224 15.73 2.27 1.02
N ASN A 225 14.77 1.31 1.11
CA ASN A 225 13.36 1.64 1.31
C ASN A 225 13.10 1.95 2.79
N ARG A 226 13.23 3.23 3.14
CA ARG A 226 13.07 3.70 4.51
C ARG A 226 12.01 4.81 4.67
N PRO A 227 10.73 4.53 4.39
CA PRO A 227 9.62 5.48 4.58
C PRO A 227 9.56 6.08 5.99
N ILE A 228 9.94 5.32 7.00
CA ILE A 228 10.04 5.76 8.40
C ILE A 228 10.79 7.08 8.58
N THR A 229 11.73 7.41 7.70
CA THR A 229 12.48 8.69 7.74
C THR A 229 11.61 9.88 7.32
N LYS A 230 10.45 9.63 6.73
CA LYS A 230 9.50 10.66 6.26
C LYS A 230 8.31 10.81 7.20
N ALA A 231 8.07 9.88 8.12
CA ALA A 231 6.90 9.87 8.99
C ALA A 231 6.73 11.17 9.80
N GLY A 232 7.81 11.76 10.29
CA GLY A 232 7.76 13.05 11.00
C GLY A 232 7.50 14.29 10.13
N LYS A 233 7.27 14.09 8.81
CA LYS A 233 6.91 15.17 7.86
C LYS A 233 5.44 15.12 7.44
N LEU A 234 4.67 14.22 8.03
CA LEU A 234 3.23 14.14 7.80
C LEU A 234 2.55 15.34 8.47
N ASN A 235 1.56 15.89 7.78
CA ASN A 235 0.69 16.98 8.25
C ASN A 235 -0.80 16.60 8.19
N CYS A 236 -1.10 15.30 8.11
CA CYS A 236 -2.44 14.75 8.11
C CYS A 236 -2.53 13.52 9.01
N PRO A 237 -3.73 13.15 9.48
CA PRO A 237 -3.96 11.92 10.25
C PRO A 237 -3.44 10.68 9.54
N ILE A 238 -2.82 9.78 10.30
CA ILE A 238 -2.38 8.48 9.82
C ILE A 238 -2.80 7.37 10.77
N LEU A 239 -3.47 6.34 10.23
CA LEU A 239 -3.71 5.07 10.92
C LEU A 239 -2.61 4.07 10.53
N VAL A 240 -1.88 3.57 11.52
CA VAL A 240 -0.83 2.56 11.36
C VAL A 240 -1.29 1.26 12.01
N GLN A 241 -1.36 0.17 11.24
CA GLN A 241 -1.96 -1.10 11.63
C GLN A 241 -0.99 -2.29 11.48
N PRO A 242 0.01 -2.48 12.35
CA PRO A 242 0.89 -3.63 12.28
C PRO A 242 0.29 -4.89 12.90
N GLY A 243 0.65 -6.06 12.36
CA GLY A 243 0.55 -7.34 13.04
C GLY A 243 1.71 -7.51 14.04
N THR A 244 1.43 -7.95 15.27
CA THR A 244 2.49 -8.15 16.28
C THR A 244 3.30 -9.39 16.03
N ASP A 245 2.70 -10.38 15.37
CA ASP A 245 3.30 -11.68 15.02
C ASP A 245 3.81 -11.73 13.57
N ASP A 246 3.83 -10.56 12.92
CA ASP A 246 4.24 -10.39 11.51
C ASP A 246 5.69 -10.85 11.29
N ARG A 247 5.84 -11.93 10.49
CA ARG A 247 7.13 -12.55 10.17
C ARG A 247 7.84 -11.91 8.97
N ILE A 248 7.21 -10.94 8.30
CA ILE A 248 7.70 -10.27 7.08
C ILE A 248 8.07 -8.82 7.37
N ALA A 249 7.13 -8.03 7.91
CA ALA A 249 7.31 -6.61 8.22
C ALA A 249 7.33 -6.37 9.74
N PRO A 250 8.47 -6.01 10.34
CA PRO A 250 8.59 -5.97 11.80
C PRO A 250 7.72 -4.88 12.42
N ALA A 251 6.78 -5.25 13.31
CA ALA A 251 5.90 -4.35 14.04
C ALA A 251 6.66 -3.24 14.80
N VAL A 252 7.88 -3.53 15.28
CA VAL A 252 8.72 -2.53 15.96
C VAL A 252 9.05 -1.34 15.07
N ALA A 253 9.22 -1.55 13.77
CA ALA A 253 9.47 -0.47 12.81
C ALA A 253 8.21 0.37 12.59
N ALA A 254 7.04 -0.26 12.51
CA ALA A 254 5.74 0.42 12.40
C ALA A 254 5.44 1.28 13.64
N ARG A 255 5.65 0.74 14.86
CA ARG A 255 5.56 1.51 16.11
C ARG A 255 6.47 2.74 16.10
N LYS A 256 7.70 2.59 15.62
CA LYS A 256 8.65 3.70 15.50
C LYS A 256 8.21 4.72 14.45
N ALA A 257 7.60 4.30 13.35
CA ALA A 257 7.04 5.21 12.36
C ALA A 257 5.86 6.00 12.93
N ALA A 258 4.94 5.35 13.66
CA ALA A 258 3.84 6.01 14.36
C ALA A 258 4.36 7.05 15.39
N ARG A 259 5.34 6.67 16.22
CA ARG A 259 5.96 7.64 17.16
C ARG A 259 6.58 8.85 16.46
N ARG A 260 7.17 8.68 15.27
CA ARG A 260 7.73 9.78 14.47
C ARG A 260 6.69 10.69 13.85
N ALA A 261 5.55 10.13 13.46
CA ALA A 261 4.40 10.91 12.98
C ALA A 261 3.73 11.71 14.12
N GLY A 262 3.99 11.35 15.40
CA GLY A 262 3.60 12.11 16.57
C GLY A 262 2.08 12.25 16.71
N TYR A 263 1.61 13.47 16.86
CA TYR A 263 0.20 13.81 17.03
C TYR A 263 -0.73 13.26 15.93
N TRP A 264 -0.22 13.14 14.70
CA TRP A 264 -1.00 12.66 13.58
C TRP A 264 -1.26 11.16 13.59
N ALA A 265 -0.53 10.38 14.40
CA ALA A 265 -0.58 8.93 14.34
C ALA A 265 -1.59 8.31 15.30
N GLN A 266 -2.45 7.46 14.76
CA GLN A 266 -3.18 6.45 15.49
C GLN A 266 -2.55 5.09 15.21
N LEU A 267 -2.13 4.38 16.26
CA LEU A 267 -1.59 3.02 16.19
C LEU A 267 -2.65 2.02 16.63
N ARG A 268 -2.93 1.01 15.81
CA ARG A 268 -3.78 -0.15 16.13
C ARG A 268 -3.01 -1.42 15.85
N GLU A 269 -2.76 -2.22 16.87
CA GLU A 269 -1.98 -3.45 16.77
C GLU A 269 -2.88 -4.68 16.84
N TYR A 270 -2.52 -5.73 16.09
CA TYR A 270 -3.29 -6.97 16.02
C TYR A 270 -2.36 -8.15 16.27
N PRO A 271 -2.75 -9.15 17.13
CA PRO A 271 -1.95 -10.35 17.36
C PRO A 271 -2.14 -11.33 16.20
N THR A 272 -1.55 -10.99 15.06
CA THR A 272 -1.71 -11.72 13.81
C THR A 272 -0.47 -11.61 12.93
N ASP A 273 -0.32 -12.53 11.96
CA ASP A 273 0.75 -12.50 10.96
C ASP A 273 0.40 -11.62 9.74
N HIS A 274 1.37 -11.40 8.90
CA HIS A 274 1.33 -10.46 7.77
C HIS A 274 0.18 -10.70 6.79
N LEU A 275 -0.07 -11.96 6.43
CA LEU A 275 -1.02 -12.31 5.39
C LEU A 275 -2.47 -12.45 5.89
N ASP A 276 -2.67 -12.57 7.19
CA ASP A 276 -4.01 -12.68 7.79
C ASP A 276 -4.86 -11.41 7.65
N PHE A 277 -4.22 -10.28 7.28
CA PHE A 277 -4.93 -9.03 6.99
C PHE A 277 -5.71 -9.03 5.67
N TYR A 278 -5.46 -10.00 4.78
CA TYR A 278 -6.06 -9.97 3.44
C TYR A 278 -7.41 -10.68 3.37
N ASP A 279 -7.72 -11.54 4.32
CA ASP A 279 -8.99 -12.25 4.42
C ASP A 279 -9.30 -12.65 5.86
N GLY A 280 -10.57 -12.97 6.15
CA GLY A 280 -11.01 -13.50 7.43
C GLY A 280 -11.17 -12.47 8.56
N PRO A 281 -11.14 -12.93 9.84
CA PRO A 281 -11.49 -12.09 10.99
C PRO A 281 -10.58 -10.87 11.20
N TRP A 282 -9.30 -11.00 10.91
CA TRP A 282 -8.36 -9.89 11.08
C TRP A 282 -8.49 -8.82 9.99
N GLN A 283 -8.83 -9.21 8.77
CA GLN A 283 -9.21 -8.29 7.71
C GLN A 283 -10.45 -7.47 8.12
N GLN A 284 -11.49 -8.14 8.62
CA GLN A 284 -12.72 -7.48 9.07
C GLN A 284 -12.46 -6.51 10.24
N ARG A 285 -11.62 -6.91 11.19
CA ARG A 285 -11.26 -6.07 12.33
C ARG A 285 -10.46 -4.83 11.90
N ALA A 286 -9.46 -5.03 11.05
CA ALA A 286 -8.66 -3.93 10.51
C ALA A 286 -9.52 -2.95 9.70
N LEU A 287 -10.44 -3.47 8.87
CA LEU A 287 -11.39 -2.67 8.09
C LEU A 287 -12.32 -1.86 8.98
N ALA A 288 -12.86 -2.44 10.06
CA ALA A 288 -13.72 -1.72 11.00
C ALA A 288 -12.97 -0.51 11.60
N ASP A 289 -11.74 -0.71 12.08
CA ASP A 289 -10.92 0.38 12.61
C ASP A 289 -10.57 1.44 11.53
N GLN A 290 -10.41 1.03 10.25
CA GLN A 290 -10.20 1.95 9.12
C GLN A 290 -11.45 2.80 8.84
N LEU A 291 -12.63 2.18 8.82
CA LEU A 291 -13.90 2.89 8.62
C LEU A 291 -14.17 3.90 9.74
N ASP A 292 -13.91 3.52 10.99
CA ASP A 292 -14.07 4.42 12.14
C ASP A 292 -13.08 5.60 12.07
N PHE A 293 -11.84 5.34 11.68
CA PHE A 293 -10.83 6.37 11.44
C PHE A 293 -11.29 7.34 10.35
N LEU A 294 -11.71 6.83 9.18
CA LEU A 294 -12.12 7.66 8.06
C LEU A 294 -13.38 8.49 8.37
N LYS A 295 -14.39 7.90 9.02
CA LYS A 295 -15.59 8.62 9.41
C LYS A 295 -15.31 9.78 10.37
N ARG A 296 -14.42 9.57 11.35
CA ARG A 296 -14.04 10.61 12.30
C ARG A 296 -13.24 11.74 11.65
N ASP A 297 -12.23 11.39 10.85
CA ASP A 297 -11.26 12.37 10.35
C ASP A 297 -11.70 13.03 9.03
N LEU A 298 -12.73 12.47 8.35
CA LEU A 298 -13.31 13.01 7.13
C LEU A 298 -14.77 13.47 7.31
N ALA A 299 -15.31 13.50 8.54
CA ALA A 299 -16.64 14.05 8.76
C ALA A 299 -16.71 15.48 8.17
N PRO A 300 -17.79 15.82 7.44
CA PRO A 300 -18.00 17.21 7.01
C PRO A 300 -17.98 18.12 8.23
N THR A 301 -17.19 19.19 8.18
CA THR A 301 -17.23 20.21 9.23
C THR A 301 -18.65 20.78 9.25
N GLN A 302 -19.43 20.50 10.29
CA GLN A 302 -20.69 21.17 10.47
C GLN A 302 -20.38 22.67 10.60
N GLY A 303 -20.76 23.45 9.59
CA GLY A 303 -20.70 24.91 9.67
C GLY A 303 -21.43 25.34 10.94
N HIS A 304 -20.72 25.96 11.89
CA HIS A 304 -21.36 26.67 12.95
C HIS A 304 -22.20 27.78 12.31
N LEU A 305 -23.52 27.54 12.20
CA LEU A 305 -24.48 28.59 12.02
C LEU A 305 -24.34 29.49 13.27
N TYR A 306 -23.53 30.54 13.17
CA TYR A 306 -23.65 31.65 14.08
C TYR A 306 -25.02 32.27 13.81
N GLU A 307 -26.03 31.88 14.58
CA GLU A 307 -27.23 32.68 14.73
C GLU A 307 -26.79 34.04 15.28
N THR A 308 -26.70 35.02 14.41
CA THR A 308 -26.61 36.43 14.79
C THR A 308 -27.99 36.77 15.42
N HIS A 309 -28.09 36.64 16.72
CA HIS A 309 -29.14 37.30 17.46
C HIS A 309 -28.90 38.80 17.38
N SER A 310 -29.53 39.43 16.42
CA SER A 310 -29.73 40.88 16.39
C SER A 310 -30.74 41.23 17.49
N ALA A 311 -30.26 41.87 18.54
CA ALA A 311 -31.10 42.57 19.50
C ALA A 311 -31.45 43.95 19.01
#